data_defa39507e4d831b0b2e90f9c300af7e
#
_entry.id   defa39507e4d831b0b2e90f9c300af7e
#
_cell.length_a   1.000
_cell.length_b   1.000
_cell.length_c   1.000
_cell.angle_alpha   90.00
_cell.angle_beta   90.00
_cell.angle_gamma   90.00
#
_symmetry.space_group_name_H-M   'P 1'
#
loop_
_entity.id
_entity.type
_entity.pdbx_description
1 polymer ?
#
loop_
_entity_poly.entity_id
_entity_poly.type
_entity_poly.pdbx_seq_one_letter_code
_entity_poly.pdbx_strand_id
1 'polypeptide(L)'
;MRIVGSSQTNVVMDAELKRVAQRAIGVRTPNPRKEGLGQIIVPFDRDLAWAAVTYMRTPTRVLWDVARTTAERLEPLYDDLLRDLLEDKRTLWRDGDGISVEARHVENFPAGERQIVGTVKNAIIDAARRRGATLHLDPDRPTLRWIARQDDRGEMVLSIDLGGGSLSQRGWRREAGEAPLREHLAAVLLMLARFDPRKDTLVDPMCGAGTIPIEALHAGRGVPRTPSSPQARAALKALGLNGPKSGPPEPLFADSQPLVIGCDVDLGVLGAARDNAYEAGVDKEVVWQRADARSLSPALVTDIAREKGREVRSGLILSNPPYGERLDDEDLYGLYRGLAEACRRFRGQPWRAGFIVGTPLFEEAFFDVLGRPRIKKPLANANLRAYFYLYELQ
;
A
#
# COMPACT_ATOMS: atom_id res chain seq x y z
N MET A 1 9.52 -0.22 15.52
CA MET A 1 9.00 -0.66 14.22
C MET A 1 8.76 0.56 13.35
N ARG A 2 9.17 0.50 12.10
CA ARG A 2 9.02 1.55 11.08
C ARG A 2 8.07 1.07 10.01
N ILE A 3 7.12 1.90 9.64
CA ILE A 3 6.16 1.64 8.56
C ILE A 3 6.44 2.66 7.46
N VAL A 4 6.75 2.16 6.28
CA VAL A 4 7.18 2.96 5.12
C VAL A 4 6.10 2.90 4.05
N GLY A 5 5.72 4.04 3.52
CA GLY A 5 4.77 4.20 2.43
C GLY A 5 5.25 5.21 1.38
N SER A 6 4.38 5.61 0.48
CA SER A 6 4.65 6.69 -0.45
C SER A 6 4.76 8.04 0.28
N SER A 7 5.39 9.01 -0.37
CA SER A 7 5.47 10.37 0.16
C SER A 7 4.07 10.91 0.50
N GLN A 8 3.97 11.69 1.58
CA GLN A 8 2.73 12.33 2.06
C GLN A 8 1.65 11.38 2.62
N THR A 9 1.97 10.09 2.89
CA THR A 9 0.98 9.10 3.37
C THR A 9 1.00 8.87 4.89
N ASN A 10 1.82 9.58 5.65
CA ASN A 10 1.98 9.38 7.11
C ASN A 10 0.65 9.36 7.89
N VAL A 11 -0.25 10.32 7.60
CA VAL A 11 -1.54 10.43 8.31
C VAL A 11 -2.45 9.25 7.98
N VAL A 12 -2.41 8.79 6.73
CA VAL A 12 -3.21 7.64 6.26
C VAL A 12 -2.70 6.36 6.91
N MET A 13 -1.37 6.16 6.93
CA MET A 13 -0.75 5.00 7.57
C MET A 13 -1.01 4.96 9.09
N ASP A 14 -0.95 6.11 9.77
CA ASP A 14 -1.29 6.20 11.20
C ASP A 14 -2.75 5.80 11.45
N ALA A 15 -3.68 6.34 10.68
CA ALA A 15 -5.09 6.00 10.79
C ALA A 15 -5.36 4.51 10.53
N GLU A 16 -4.70 3.94 9.51
CA GLU A 16 -4.81 2.51 9.21
C GLU A 16 -4.22 1.64 10.31
N LEU A 17 -3.02 1.98 10.83
CA LEU A 17 -2.38 1.25 11.92
C LEU A 17 -3.27 1.19 13.16
N LYS A 18 -3.86 2.33 13.55
CA LYS A 18 -4.79 2.41 14.70
C LYS A 18 -6.00 1.51 14.50
N ARG A 19 -6.60 1.53 13.32
CA ARG A 19 -7.75 0.69 12.97
C ARG A 19 -7.39 -0.80 12.98
N VAL A 20 -6.27 -1.17 12.36
CA VAL A 20 -5.78 -2.54 12.31
C VAL A 20 -5.44 -3.07 13.71
N ALA A 21 -4.69 -2.32 14.51
CA ALA A 21 -4.33 -2.71 15.86
C ALA A 21 -5.59 -2.95 16.73
N GLN A 22 -6.54 -2.03 16.68
CA GLN A 22 -7.78 -2.17 17.47
C GLN A 22 -8.60 -3.40 17.04
N ARG A 23 -8.64 -3.70 15.73
CA ARG A 23 -9.48 -4.80 15.20
C ARG A 23 -8.80 -6.16 15.24
N ALA A 24 -7.50 -6.23 14.91
CA ALA A 24 -6.76 -7.49 14.86
C ALA A 24 -6.33 -8.00 16.24
N ILE A 25 -5.93 -7.08 17.13
CA ILE A 25 -5.29 -7.42 18.41
C ILE A 25 -5.90 -6.71 19.64
N GLY A 26 -6.93 -5.88 19.46
CA GLY A 26 -7.63 -5.21 20.57
C GLY A 26 -6.85 -4.09 21.26
N VAL A 27 -5.75 -3.61 20.67
CA VAL A 27 -4.81 -2.67 21.31
C VAL A 27 -4.95 -1.27 20.72
N ARG A 28 -4.84 -0.26 21.60
CA ARG A 28 -4.63 1.14 21.17
C ARG A 28 -3.15 1.39 20.96
N THR A 29 -2.78 1.81 19.77
CA THR A 29 -1.40 2.18 19.48
C THR A 29 -1.05 3.54 20.05
N PRO A 30 0.20 3.75 20.51
CA PRO A 30 0.69 5.09 20.81
C PRO A 30 0.71 5.95 19.54
N ASN A 31 0.71 7.27 19.70
CA ASN A 31 0.88 8.15 18.55
C ASN A 31 2.26 7.92 17.91
N PRO A 32 2.31 7.67 16.61
CA PRO A 32 3.58 7.41 15.94
C PRO A 32 4.41 8.68 15.82
N ARG A 33 5.74 8.53 15.90
CA ARG A 33 6.66 9.56 15.45
C ARG A 33 6.68 9.56 13.92
N LYS A 34 6.51 10.70 13.30
CA LYS A 34 6.69 10.87 11.85
C LYS A 34 8.16 11.09 11.54
N GLU A 35 8.66 10.43 10.50
CA GLU A 35 10.00 10.63 9.99
C GLU A 35 9.93 10.80 8.48
N GLY A 36 10.42 11.93 7.96
CA GLY A 36 10.23 12.29 6.56
C GLY A 36 8.76 12.35 6.12
N LEU A 37 8.54 12.30 4.81
CA LEU A 37 7.21 12.47 4.20
C LEU A 37 6.40 11.19 4.05
N GLY A 38 6.99 10.02 4.26
CA GLY A 38 6.36 8.72 3.98
C GLY A 38 6.65 7.66 5.04
N GLN A 39 7.03 8.02 6.26
CA GLN A 39 7.38 7.05 7.29
C GLN A 39 6.77 7.39 8.64
N ILE A 40 6.30 6.36 9.35
CA ILE A 40 5.87 6.45 10.74
C ILE A 40 6.63 5.42 11.58
N ILE A 41 6.96 5.79 12.81
CA ILE A 41 7.69 4.95 13.75
C ILE A 41 6.88 4.79 15.02
N VAL A 42 6.73 3.55 15.46
CA VAL A 42 6.12 3.18 16.74
C VAL A 42 7.07 2.27 17.52
N PRO A 43 6.97 2.18 18.84
CA PRO A 43 7.66 1.15 19.60
C PRO A 43 7.42 -0.23 18.99
N PHE A 44 8.44 -1.10 19.01
CA PHE A 44 8.28 -2.46 18.52
C PHE A 44 7.44 -3.27 19.52
N ASP A 45 6.37 -3.82 19.01
CA ASP A 45 5.53 -4.81 19.69
C ASP A 45 5.30 -5.98 18.74
N ARG A 46 5.31 -7.22 19.23
CA ARG A 46 5.27 -8.44 18.41
C ARG A 46 3.93 -8.61 17.69
N ASP A 47 2.84 -8.41 18.43
CA ASP A 47 1.49 -8.58 17.89
C ASP A 47 1.13 -7.45 16.94
N LEU A 48 1.57 -6.21 17.27
CA LEU A 48 1.41 -5.05 16.39
C LEU A 48 2.22 -5.22 15.08
N ALA A 49 3.42 -5.76 15.15
CA ALA A 49 4.25 -6.03 13.97
C ALA A 49 3.59 -7.08 13.07
N TRP A 50 3.10 -8.18 13.67
CA TRP A 50 2.31 -9.18 12.94
C TRP A 50 1.06 -8.58 12.31
N ALA A 51 0.27 -7.80 13.06
CA ALA A 51 -0.95 -7.18 12.57
C ALA A 51 -0.66 -6.20 11.42
N ALA A 52 0.39 -5.39 11.53
CA ALA A 52 0.80 -4.45 10.49
C ALA A 52 1.17 -5.17 9.19
N VAL A 53 2.00 -6.21 9.25
CA VAL A 53 2.38 -7.03 8.08
C VAL A 53 1.16 -7.75 7.50
N THR A 54 0.28 -8.26 8.35
CA THR A 54 -0.85 -9.08 7.92
C THR A 54 -1.98 -8.26 7.29
N TYR A 55 -2.30 -7.08 7.81
CA TYR A 55 -3.53 -6.38 7.44
C TYR A 55 -3.35 -4.99 6.85
N MET A 56 -2.26 -4.27 7.12
CA MET A 56 -2.10 -2.94 6.55
C MET A 56 -1.89 -2.99 5.04
N ARG A 57 -2.57 -2.13 4.31
CA ARG A 57 -2.56 -2.09 2.84
C ARG A 57 -1.90 -0.83 2.26
N THR A 58 -1.79 0.23 3.05
CA THR A 58 -1.17 1.49 2.61
C THR A 58 0.36 1.51 2.63
N PRO A 59 1.09 0.71 3.45
CA PRO A 59 2.54 0.72 3.43
C PRO A 59 3.12 -0.10 2.28
N THR A 60 4.34 0.27 1.91
CA THR A 60 5.19 -0.50 1.00
C THR A 60 6.12 -1.45 1.75
N ARG A 61 6.48 -1.12 3.01
CA ARG A 61 7.32 -1.96 3.87
C ARG A 61 6.95 -1.78 5.34
N VAL A 62 7.18 -2.83 6.11
CA VAL A 62 7.18 -2.81 7.58
C VAL A 62 8.55 -3.31 8.04
N LEU A 63 9.30 -2.43 8.71
CA LEU A 63 10.68 -2.69 9.11
C LEU A 63 10.79 -2.72 10.63
N TRP A 64 11.60 -3.64 11.13
CA TRP A 64 12.00 -3.67 12.52
C TRP A 64 13.42 -3.14 12.65
N ASP A 65 13.58 -1.91 13.15
CA ASP A 65 14.89 -1.30 13.41
C ASP A 65 15.51 -2.04 14.61
N VAL A 66 16.64 -2.72 14.40
CA VAL A 66 17.30 -3.57 15.40
C VAL A 66 18.60 -2.99 15.94
N ALA A 67 19.32 -2.21 15.12
CA ALA A 67 20.54 -1.52 15.54
C ALA A 67 20.62 -0.13 14.92
N ARG A 68 21.35 0.76 15.58
CA ARG A 68 21.55 2.14 15.14
C ARG A 68 22.95 2.61 15.56
N THR A 69 23.67 3.24 14.65
CA THR A 69 25.00 3.77 14.93
C THR A 69 25.25 5.09 14.21
N THR A 70 26.10 5.92 14.83
CA THR A 70 26.62 7.16 14.25
C THR A 70 27.99 6.94 13.55
N ALA A 71 28.39 5.69 13.33
CA ALA A 71 29.65 5.36 12.66
C ALA A 71 29.71 5.97 11.25
N GLU A 72 30.84 6.63 10.96
CA GLU A 72 31.11 7.27 9.67
C GLU A 72 32.13 6.48 8.83
N ARG A 73 32.60 5.32 9.31
CA ARG A 73 33.55 4.43 8.62
C ARG A 73 33.12 2.98 8.76
N LEU A 74 33.62 2.13 7.87
CA LEU A 74 33.23 0.71 7.80
C LEU A 74 33.63 -0.10 9.03
N GLU A 75 34.81 0.16 9.62
CA GLU A 75 35.30 -0.56 10.77
C GLU A 75 34.46 -0.28 12.03
N PRO A 76 34.23 0.99 12.45
CA PRO A 76 33.28 1.30 13.52
C PRO A 76 31.85 0.84 13.23
N LEU A 77 31.40 0.87 11.97
CA LEU A 77 30.08 0.35 11.57
C LEU A 77 29.98 -1.15 11.87
N TYR A 78 31.02 -1.93 11.53
CA TYR A 78 31.03 -3.36 11.83
C TYR A 78 30.99 -3.60 13.35
N ASP A 79 31.85 -2.93 14.11
CA ASP A 79 31.99 -3.13 15.56
C ASP A 79 30.71 -2.77 16.32
N ASP A 80 30.09 -1.64 15.98
CA ASP A 80 28.84 -1.19 16.59
C ASP A 80 27.69 -2.15 16.28
N LEU A 81 27.53 -2.56 15.02
CA LEU A 81 26.48 -3.50 14.63
C LEU A 81 26.69 -4.86 15.28
N LEU A 82 27.92 -5.36 15.33
CA LEU A 82 28.24 -6.64 15.98
C LEU A 82 27.90 -6.59 17.48
N ARG A 83 28.30 -5.52 18.18
CA ARG A 83 27.98 -5.31 19.59
C ARG A 83 26.46 -5.29 19.81
N ASP A 84 25.72 -4.46 19.09
CA ASP A 84 24.28 -4.29 19.25
C ASP A 84 23.54 -5.62 18.97
N LEU A 85 23.93 -6.35 17.93
CA LEU A 85 23.35 -7.66 17.60
C LEU A 85 23.66 -8.74 18.62
N LEU A 86 24.81 -8.68 19.30
CA LEU A 86 25.16 -9.61 20.38
C LEU A 86 24.41 -9.30 21.67
N GLU A 87 24.20 -8.03 21.98
CA GLU A 87 23.48 -7.57 23.18
C GLU A 87 21.96 -7.72 23.05
N ASP A 88 21.43 -7.78 21.83
CA ASP A 88 19.99 -7.95 21.58
C ASP A 88 19.52 -9.35 22.00
N LYS A 89 18.71 -9.42 23.05
CA LYS A 89 18.16 -10.69 23.58
C LYS A 89 16.97 -11.23 22.80
N ARG A 90 16.47 -10.47 21.80
CA ARG A 90 15.34 -10.89 20.97
C ARG A 90 15.76 -11.92 19.93
N THR A 91 14.81 -12.69 19.41
CA THR A 91 15.04 -13.62 18.31
C THR A 91 15.14 -12.83 17.01
N LEU A 92 16.33 -12.68 16.47
CA LEU A 92 16.60 -11.96 15.21
C LEU A 92 16.77 -12.91 14.02
N TRP A 93 17.02 -14.20 14.27
CA TRP A 93 17.19 -15.28 13.30
C TRP A 93 17.01 -16.64 13.97
N ARG A 94 16.98 -17.68 13.17
CA ARG A 94 17.10 -19.08 13.59
C ARG A 94 18.31 -19.73 12.90
N ASP A 95 18.76 -20.85 13.44
CA ASP A 95 19.78 -21.64 12.78
C ASP A 95 19.29 -22.12 11.41
N GLY A 96 20.14 -22.00 10.39
CA GLY A 96 19.83 -22.36 9.02
C GLY A 96 19.05 -21.30 8.21
N ASP A 97 18.74 -20.11 8.78
CA ASP A 97 18.03 -19.08 8.01
C ASP A 97 18.88 -18.54 6.85
N GLY A 98 18.23 -18.40 5.68
CA GLY A 98 18.79 -17.70 4.53
C GLY A 98 18.59 -16.18 4.69
N ILE A 99 19.65 -15.41 4.43
CA ILE A 99 19.61 -13.95 4.54
C ILE A 99 20.01 -13.26 3.27
N SER A 100 19.42 -12.09 3.03
CA SER A 100 19.94 -11.07 2.09
C SER A 100 20.16 -9.74 2.81
N VAL A 101 21.11 -8.95 2.31
CA VAL A 101 21.43 -7.63 2.84
C VAL A 101 21.38 -6.62 1.70
N GLU A 102 20.64 -5.53 1.92
CA GLU A 102 20.55 -4.39 1.00
C GLU A 102 21.00 -3.11 1.72
N ALA A 103 21.63 -2.20 1.00
CA ALA A 103 21.84 -0.84 1.47
C ALA A 103 20.90 0.12 0.70
N ARG A 104 20.36 1.11 1.38
CA ARG A 104 19.42 2.09 0.81
C ARG A 104 19.66 3.46 1.41
N HIS A 105 19.60 4.50 0.57
CA HIS A 105 19.80 5.89 1.03
C HIS A 105 21.11 6.04 1.83
N VAL A 106 22.21 5.50 1.28
CA VAL A 106 23.54 5.50 1.89
C VAL A 106 24.51 6.39 1.12
N GLU A 107 24.02 7.25 0.26
CA GLU A 107 24.79 8.12 -0.63
C GLU A 107 25.72 9.08 0.13
N ASN A 108 25.37 9.42 1.37
CA ASN A 108 26.17 10.30 2.22
C ASN A 108 27.16 9.53 3.12
N PHE A 109 27.19 8.21 3.10
CA PHE A 109 28.16 7.43 3.85
C PHE A 109 29.47 7.36 3.05
N PRO A 110 30.64 7.59 3.69
CA PRO A 110 31.94 7.66 2.97
C PRO A 110 32.49 6.30 2.59
N ALA A 111 31.65 5.44 2.01
CA ALA A 111 32.01 4.15 1.41
C ALA A 111 30.98 3.74 0.35
N GLY A 112 31.39 2.92 -0.60
CA GLY A 112 30.49 2.41 -1.64
C GLY A 112 29.44 1.42 -1.09
N GLU A 113 28.27 1.38 -1.70
CA GLU A 113 27.15 0.52 -1.31
C GLU A 113 27.57 -0.95 -1.13
N ARG A 114 28.41 -1.50 -2.03
CA ARG A 114 28.91 -2.88 -1.94
C ARG A 114 29.75 -3.11 -0.67
N GLN A 115 30.55 -2.14 -0.27
CA GLN A 115 31.37 -2.21 0.93
C GLN A 115 30.51 -2.19 2.18
N ILE A 116 29.49 -1.31 2.20
CA ILE A 116 28.50 -1.24 3.30
C ILE A 116 27.76 -2.57 3.43
N VAL A 117 27.23 -3.11 2.33
CA VAL A 117 26.55 -4.41 2.30
C VAL A 117 27.47 -5.53 2.81
N GLY A 118 28.73 -5.55 2.38
CA GLY A 118 29.72 -6.53 2.84
C GLY A 118 29.98 -6.46 4.34
N THR A 119 30.18 -5.23 4.86
CA THR A 119 30.42 -4.97 6.29
C THR A 119 29.21 -5.38 7.14
N VAL A 120 28.03 -4.95 6.77
CA VAL A 120 26.76 -5.28 7.47
C VAL A 120 26.50 -6.78 7.46
N LYS A 121 26.68 -7.43 6.29
CA LYS A 121 26.56 -8.88 6.16
C LYS A 121 27.50 -9.63 7.11
N ASN A 122 28.77 -9.23 7.17
CA ASN A 122 29.76 -9.87 8.03
C ASN A 122 29.41 -9.70 9.52
N ALA A 123 28.97 -8.50 9.94
CA ALA A 123 28.53 -8.27 11.31
C ALA A 123 27.34 -9.18 11.70
N ILE A 124 26.34 -9.35 10.81
CA ILE A 124 25.18 -10.23 11.04
C ILE A 124 25.62 -11.70 11.17
N ILE A 125 26.44 -12.20 10.23
CA ILE A 125 26.88 -13.59 10.22
C ILE A 125 27.76 -13.88 11.45
N ASP A 126 28.67 -12.99 11.82
CA ASP A 126 29.54 -13.16 12.97
C ASP A 126 28.77 -13.08 14.29
N ALA A 127 27.78 -12.19 14.39
CA ALA A 127 26.87 -12.14 15.54
C ALA A 127 26.08 -13.47 15.68
N ALA A 128 25.53 -13.96 14.57
CA ALA A 128 24.79 -15.22 14.57
C ALA A 128 25.66 -16.39 15.00
N ARG A 129 26.88 -16.50 14.43
CA ARG A 129 27.87 -17.55 14.80
C ARG A 129 28.22 -17.50 16.28
N ARG A 130 28.50 -16.30 16.83
CA ARG A 130 28.79 -16.12 18.26
C ARG A 130 27.61 -16.46 19.17
N ARG A 131 26.38 -16.38 18.65
CA ARG A 131 25.14 -16.77 19.34
C ARG A 131 24.72 -18.23 19.03
N GLY A 132 25.59 -19.02 18.39
CA GLY A 132 25.39 -20.48 18.13
C GLY A 132 24.44 -20.76 16.94
N ALA A 133 24.28 -19.84 16.01
CA ALA A 133 23.49 -20.05 14.80
C ALA A 133 24.34 -19.89 13.52
N THR A 134 24.04 -20.68 12.50
CA THR A 134 24.63 -20.57 11.16
C THR A 134 23.62 -19.94 10.20
N LEU A 135 24.01 -18.85 9.56
CA LEU A 135 23.24 -18.20 8.52
C LEU A 135 23.92 -18.40 7.17
N HIS A 136 23.14 -18.51 6.11
CA HIS A 136 23.65 -18.57 4.75
C HIS A 136 23.10 -17.44 3.88
N LEU A 137 23.84 -17.09 2.83
CA LEU A 137 23.38 -16.08 1.89
C LEU A 137 22.39 -16.70 0.91
N ASP A 138 21.22 -16.10 0.80
CA ASP A 138 20.19 -16.42 -0.18
C ASP A 138 19.61 -15.14 -0.76
N PRO A 139 20.23 -14.56 -1.82
CA PRO A 139 19.78 -13.33 -2.42
C PRO A 139 18.38 -13.44 -3.05
N ASP A 140 18.05 -14.61 -3.58
CA ASP A 140 16.83 -14.84 -4.37
C ASP A 140 15.61 -15.11 -3.49
N ARG A 141 15.76 -15.95 -2.45
CA ARG A 141 14.66 -16.39 -1.58
C ARG A 141 15.01 -16.33 -0.09
N PRO A 142 15.47 -15.17 0.39
CA PRO A 142 15.88 -15.07 1.79
C PRO A 142 14.71 -15.32 2.74
N THR A 143 14.97 -16.00 3.85
CA THR A 143 14.06 -16.05 5.00
C THR A 143 13.95 -14.68 5.64
N LEU A 144 15.07 -13.99 5.79
CA LEU A 144 15.17 -12.66 6.39
C LEU A 144 15.92 -11.71 5.45
N ARG A 145 15.28 -10.60 5.14
CA ARG A 145 15.86 -9.49 4.38
C ARG A 145 16.30 -8.39 5.33
N TRP A 146 17.58 -8.08 5.32
CA TRP A 146 18.18 -7.03 6.13
C TRP A 146 18.40 -5.78 5.29
N ILE A 147 18.12 -4.62 5.87
CA ILE A 147 18.24 -3.33 5.20
C ILE A 147 19.07 -2.40 6.08
N ALA A 148 20.23 -1.98 5.58
CA ALA A 148 21.02 -0.89 6.13
C ALA A 148 20.65 0.41 5.42
N ARG A 149 20.41 1.49 6.16
CA ARG A 149 20.06 2.80 5.58
C ARG A 149 20.53 3.93 6.48
N GLN A 150 20.86 5.06 5.91
CA GLN A 150 20.99 6.29 6.67
C GLN A 150 19.62 6.94 6.89
N ASP A 151 19.39 7.45 8.10
CA ASP A 151 18.21 8.27 8.39
C ASP A 151 18.47 9.75 8.10
N ASP A 152 17.46 10.60 8.34
CA ASP A 152 17.52 12.05 8.08
C ASP A 152 18.60 12.77 8.95
N ARG A 153 19.18 12.09 9.96
CA ARG A 153 20.25 12.60 10.82
C ARG A 153 21.63 12.08 10.42
N GLY A 154 21.69 11.26 9.37
CA GLY A 154 22.92 10.61 8.92
C GLY A 154 23.31 9.35 9.73
N GLU A 155 22.47 8.92 10.69
CA GLU A 155 22.73 7.69 11.46
C GLU A 155 22.45 6.45 10.60
N MET A 156 23.34 5.47 10.68
CA MET A 156 23.13 4.17 10.03
C MET A 156 22.17 3.32 10.87
N VAL A 157 21.07 2.90 10.28
CA VAL A 157 20.02 2.06 10.89
C VAL A 157 20.00 0.71 10.21
N LEU A 158 20.14 -0.36 10.97
CA LEU A 158 19.96 -1.73 10.51
C LEU A 158 18.55 -2.22 10.85
N SER A 159 17.82 -2.69 9.87
CA SER A 159 16.45 -3.14 10.01
C SER A 159 16.23 -4.52 9.38
N ILE A 160 15.27 -5.28 9.92
CA ILE A 160 14.73 -6.50 9.30
C ILE A 160 13.41 -6.12 8.57
N ASP A 161 13.27 -6.51 7.30
CA ASP A 161 12.02 -6.36 6.56
C ASP A 161 11.04 -7.47 6.95
N LEU A 162 10.05 -7.13 7.75
CA LEU A 162 9.04 -8.06 8.25
C LEU A 162 8.08 -8.54 7.15
N GLY A 163 7.94 -7.76 6.07
CA GLY A 163 7.14 -8.10 4.90
C GLY A 163 7.84 -9.04 3.91
N GLY A 164 9.15 -9.28 4.09
CA GLY A 164 9.98 -10.07 3.18
C GLY A 164 10.14 -9.43 1.79
N GLY A 165 9.78 -8.16 1.63
CA GLY A 165 9.84 -7.43 0.37
C GLY A 165 8.77 -6.35 0.26
N SER A 166 8.53 -5.87 -0.97
CA SER A 166 7.53 -4.83 -1.20
C SER A 166 6.11 -5.32 -0.94
N LEU A 167 5.45 -4.71 0.03
CA LEU A 167 4.05 -5.00 0.36
C LEU A 167 3.05 -4.45 -0.68
N SER A 168 3.50 -3.63 -1.62
CA SER A 168 2.64 -3.17 -2.72
C SER A 168 2.35 -4.29 -3.74
N GLN A 169 3.23 -5.27 -3.84
CA GLN A 169 3.00 -6.44 -4.67
C GLN A 169 2.09 -7.43 -3.93
N ARG A 170 0.80 -7.48 -4.31
CA ARG A 170 -0.20 -8.36 -3.66
C ARG A 170 -0.18 -9.80 -4.17
N GLY A 171 0.51 -10.05 -5.29
CA GLY A 171 0.60 -11.38 -5.92
C GLY A 171 -0.55 -11.77 -6.85
N TRP A 172 -1.61 -10.96 -6.93
CA TRP A 172 -2.76 -11.24 -7.79
C TRP A 172 -2.68 -10.60 -9.18
N ARG A 173 -1.80 -9.63 -9.40
CA ARG A 173 -1.67 -8.97 -10.69
C ARG A 173 -0.94 -9.86 -11.69
N ARG A 174 -1.64 -10.36 -12.68
CA ARG A 174 -1.07 -11.07 -13.84
C ARG A 174 -0.74 -10.12 -14.97
N GLU A 175 -1.66 -9.21 -15.27
CA GLU A 175 -1.52 -8.25 -16.33
C GLU A 175 -1.48 -6.83 -15.76
N ALA A 176 -0.45 -6.10 -16.14
CA ALA A 176 -0.33 -4.68 -15.86
C ALA A 176 -0.71 -3.94 -17.15
N GLY A 177 -1.67 -3.03 -17.08
CA GLY A 177 -1.84 -2.05 -18.15
C GLY A 177 -0.59 -1.16 -18.29
N GLU A 178 -0.55 -0.30 -19.29
CA GLU A 178 0.64 0.51 -19.62
C GLU A 178 1.14 1.42 -18.47
N ALA A 179 0.28 1.88 -17.55
CA ALA A 179 0.67 2.64 -16.36
C ALA A 179 -0.24 2.29 -15.16
N PRO A 180 -0.08 1.09 -14.58
CA PRO A 180 -0.98 0.62 -13.55
C PRO A 180 -0.79 1.42 -12.25
N LEU A 181 -1.91 1.79 -11.63
CA LEU A 181 -1.89 2.28 -10.26
C LEU A 181 -1.33 1.17 -9.34
N ARG A 182 -0.38 1.51 -8.46
CA ARG A 182 0.13 0.56 -7.48
C ARG A 182 -0.93 0.27 -6.42
N GLU A 183 -1.02 -0.95 -5.95
CA GLU A 183 -2.07 -1.44 -5.04
C GLU A 183 -2.10 -0.67 -3.71
N HIS A 184 -0.92 -0.35 -3.13
CA HIS A 184 -0.85 0.45 -1.91
C HIS A 184 -1.36 1.88 -2.12
N LEU A 185 -1.20 2.47 -3.32
CA LEU A 185 -1.77 3.77 -3.64
C LEU A 185 -3.29 3.69 -3.77
N ALA A 186 -3.84 2.64 -4.38
CA ALA A 186 -5.29 2.43 -4.39
C ALA A 186 -5.86 2.38 -2.96
N ALA A 187 -5.19 1.66 -2.04
CA ALA A 187 -5.56 1.65 -0.63
C ALA A 187 -5.46 3.05 0.02
N VAL A 188 -4.43 3.82 -0.30
CA VAL A 188 -4.28 5.22 0.17
C VAL A 188 -5.43 6.08 -0.35
N LEU A 189 -5.79 5.96 -1.63
CA LEU A 189 -6.89 6.72 -2.24
C LEU A 189 -8.23 6.42 -1.58
N LEU A 190 -8.54 5.14 -1.35
CA LEU A 190 -9.75 4.71 -0.64
C LEU A 190 -9.86 5.35 0.75
N MET A 191 -8.75 5.39 1.49
CA MET A 191 -8.73 6.03 2.81
C MET A 191 -8.83 7.55 2.75
N LEU A 192 -8.15 8.21 1.82
CA LEU A 192 -8.25 9.66 1.61
C LEU A 192 -9.65 10.07 1.19
N ALA A 193 -10.31 9.27 0.35
CA ALA A 193 -11.69 9.44 -0.06
C ALA A 193 -12.71 9.04 1.03
N ARG A 194 -12.25 8.53 2.19
CA ARG A 194 -13.09 8.08 3.30
C ARG A 194 -14.12 7.02 2.89
N PHE A 195 -13.69 6.06 2.06
CA PHE A 195 -14.54 4.95 1.67
C PHE A 195 -15.02 4.16 2.89
N ASP A 196 -16.36 4.09 3.08
CA ASP A 196 -16.99 3.25 4.10
C ASP A 196 -17.64 2.04 3.43
N PRO A 197 -17.00 0.85 3.49
CA PRO A 197 -17.47 -0.34 2.79
C PRO A 197 -18.82 -0.90 3.29
N ARG A 198 -19.35 -0.37 4.41
CA ARG A 198 -20.65 -0.81 4.96
C ARG A 198 -21.83 -0.09 4.35
N LYS A 199 -21.61 1.04 3.69
CA LYS A 199 -22.67 1.91 3.16
C LYS A 199 -22.40 2.49 1.78
N ASP A 200 -21.12 2.66 1.41
CA ASP A 200 -20.77 3.27 0.13
C ASP A 200 -20.80 2.25 -1.00
N THR A 201 -21.44 2.63 -2.09
CA THR A 201 -21.22 2.01 -3.40
C THR A 201 -19.97 2.63 -4.01
N LEU A 202 -19.01 1.81 -4.45
CA LEU A 202 -17.83 2.30 -5.16
C LEU A 202 -18.00 2.11 -6.66
N VAL A 203 -17.70 3.17 -7.41
CA VAL A 203 -17.66 3.12 -8.87
C VAL A 203 -16.30 3.62 -9.34
N ASP A 204 -15.58 2.80 -10.11
CA ASP A 204 -14.40 3.22 -10.85
C ASP A 204 -14.76 3.28 -12.35
N PRO A 205 -14.99 4.49 -12.90
CA PRO A 205 -15.47 4.65 -14.27
C PRO A 205 -14.40 4.43 -15.35
N MET A 206 -13.13 4.30 -14.97
CA MET A 206 -11.99 3.99 -15.86
C MET A 206 -11.04 3.03 -15.14
N CYS A 207 -11.56 1.83 -14.85
CA CYS A 207 -10.95 0.92 -13.89
C CYS A 207 -9.64 0.26 -14.37
N GLY A 208 -9.35 0.34 -15.67
CA GLY A 208 -8.17 -0.31 -16.21
C GLY A 208 -8.13 -1.80 -15.79
N ALA A 209 -6.97 -2.26 -15.36
CA ALA A 209 -6.77 -3.63 -14.88
C ALA A 209 -7.39 -3.94 -13.49
N GLY A 210 -8.32 -3.10 -13.00
CA GLY A 210 -9.16 -3.39 -11.82
C GLY A 210 -8.54 -3.10 -10.46
N THR A 211 -7.45 -2.33 -10.37
CA THR A 211 -6.72 -2.15 -9.11
C THR A 211 -7.57 -1.53 -8.00
N ILE A 212 -8.30 -0.45 -8.27
CA ILE A 212 -9.15 0.22 -7.27
C ILE A 212 -10.31 -0.68 -6.83
N PRO A 213 -11.10 -1.31 -7.74
CA PRO A 213 -12.16 -2.24 -7.38
C PRO A 213 -11.68 -3.40 -6.50
N ILE A 214 -10.58 -4.06 -6.86
CA ILE A 214 -10.02 -5.19 -6.11
C ILE A 214 -9.56 -4.74 -4.71
N GLU A 215 -8.78 -3.65 -4.62
CA GLU A 215 -8.34 -3.12 -3.33
C GLU A 215 -9.50 -2.65 -2.45
N ALA A 216 -10.59 -2.14 -3.02
CA ALA A 216 -11.77 -1.73 -2.27
C ALA A 216 -12.44 -2.91 -1.55
N LEU A 217 -12.59 -4.06 -2.21
CA LEU A 217 -13.10 -5.27 -1.60
C LEU A 217 -12.16 -5.80 -0.51
N HIS A 218 -10.88 -5.89 -0.81
CA HIS A 218 -9.89 -6.39 0.14
C HIS A 218 -9.76 -5.46 1.37
N ALA A 219 -9.67 -4.14 1.17
CA ALA A 219 -9.59 -3.17 2.25
C ALA A 219 -10.89 -3.09 3.05
N GLY A 220 -12.03 -3.19 2.36
CA GLY A 220 -13.36 -3.16 2.96
C GLY A 220 -13.60 -4.33 3.91
N ARG A 221 -13.09 -5.51 3.58
CA ARG A 221 -13.17 -6.71 4.41
C ARG A 221 -12.01 -6.86 5.40
N GLY A 222 -10.95 -6.10 5.22
CA GLY A 222 -9.72 -6.31 5.99
C GLY A 222 -9.11 -7.68 5.71
N VAL A 223 -9.04 -8.08 4.42
CA VAL A 223 -8.49 -9.38 4.01
C VAL A 223 -6.99 -9.43 4.36
N PRO A 224 -6.54 -10.50 5.05
CA PRO A 224 -5.13 -10.65 5.39
C PRO A 224 -4.27 -10.86 4.15
N ARG A 225 -3.07 -10.23 4.13
CA ARG A 225 -2.12 -10.34 3.00
C ARG A 225 -1.13 -11.49 3.14
N THR A 226 -0.83 -11.90 4.37
CA THR A 226 0.19 -12.93 4.64
C THR A 226 -0.06 -14.26 3.95
N PRO A 227 -1.29 -14.76 3.75
CA PRO A 227 -1.50 -16.00 3.01
C PRO A 227 -0.95 -15.97 1.58
N SER A 228 -0.99 -14.83 0.91
CA SER A 228 -0.48 -14.66 -0.46
C SER A 228 0.98 -14.26 -0.57
N SER A 229 1.70 -14.09 0.58
CA SER A 229 3.12 -13.73 0.61
C SER A 229 3.95 -14.78 1.34
N PRO A 230 4.57 -15.75 0.61
CA PRO A 230 5.45 -16.76 1.21
C PRO A 230 6.62 -16.14 1.99
N GLN A 231 7.21 -15.06 1.48
CA GLN A 231 8.35 -14.37 2.10
C GLN A 231 7.94 -13.73 3.44
N ALA A 232 6.78 -13.03 3.48
CA ALA A 232 6.28 -12.47 4.74
C ALA A 232 6.00 -13.57 5.78
N ARG A 233 5.43 -14.71 5.37
CA ARG A 233 5.21 -15.84 6.26
C ARG A 233 6.52 -16.41 6.80
N ALA A 234 7.53 -16.55 5.94
CA ALA A 234 8.85 -17.06 6.34
C ALA A 234 9.50 -16.13 7.37
N ALA A 235 9.53 -14.82 7.10
CA ALA A 235 10.09 -13.82 8.00
C ALA A 235 9.35 -13.79 9.36
N LEU A 236 8.03 -13.73 9.36
CA LEU A 236 7.24 -13.75 10.60
C LEU A 236 7.46 -15.02 11.41
N LYS A 237 7.51 -16.19 10.75
CA LYS A 237 7.79 -17.47 11.40
C LYS A 237 9.18 -17.53 12.00
N ALA A 238 10.21 -17.11 11.26
CA ALA A 238 11.61 -17.10 11.73
C ALA A 238 11.77 -16.22 12.98
N LEU A 239 11.11 -15.06 13.01
CA LEU A 239 11.13 -14.13 14.13
C LEU A 239 10.14 -14.48 15.24
N GLY A 240 9.37 -15.57 15.10
CA GLY A 240 8.35 -15.99 16.06
C GLY A 240 7.16 -15.03 16.18
N LEU A 241 6.86 -14.24 15.15
CA LEU A 241 5.74 -13.29 15.11
C LEU A 241 4.49 -14.00 14.56
N ASN A 242 3.80 -14.77 15.39
CA ASN A 242 2.72 -15.66 14.94
C ASN A 242 1.31 -15.09 15.14
N GLY A 243 1.20 -13.89 15.73
CA GLY A 243 -0.08 -13.29 16.11
C GLY A 243 -0.68 -13.88 17.39
N PRO A 244 -1.73 -13.22 17.92
CA PRO A 244 -2.31 -13.57 19.23
C PRO A 244 -3.23 -14.79 19.19
N LYS A 245 -3.73 -15.18 18.01
CA LYS A 245 -4.66 -16.31 17.84
C LYS A 245 -3.99 -17.48 17.13
N SER A 246 -4.32 -18.68 17.55
CA SER A 246 -3.95 -19.89 16.83
C SER A 246 -4.76 -20.02 15.54
N GLY A 247 -4.12 -20.44 14.45
CA GLY A 247 -4.76 -20.62 13.16
C GLY A 247 -4.44 -19.54 12.12
N PRO A 248 -4.99 -19.68 10.90
CA PRO A 248 -4.81 -18.70 9.85
C PRO A 248 -5.49 -17.37 10.20
N PRO A 249 -4.94 -16.22 9.76
CA PRO A 249 -5.58 -14.94 9.98
C PRO A 249 -6.87 -14.84 9.17
N GLU A 250 -7.92 -14.28 9.80
CA GLU A 250 -9.24 -14.08 9.20
C GLU A 250 -9.47 -12.63 8.78
N PRO A 251 -10.41 -12.34 7.85
CA PRO A 251 -10.81 -10.99 7.53
C PRO A 251 -11.31 -10.21 8.75
N LEU A 252 -10.85 -8.97 8.91
CA LEU A 252 -11.23 -8.12 10.07
C LEU A 252 -12.70 -7.65 10.05
N PHE A 253 -13.33 -7.65 8.87
CA PHE A 253 -14.70 -7.16 8.60
C PHE A 253 -15.41 -8.13 7.67
N ALA A 254 -15.56 -9.39 8.06
CA ALA A 254 -16.14 -10.46 7.23
C ALA A 254 -17.57 -10.13 6.75
N ASP A 255 -18.35 -9.39 7.56
CA ASP A 255 -19.72 -8.99 7.22
C ASP A 255 -19.80 -7.83 6.21
N SER A 256 -18.66 -7.21 5.89
CA SER A 256 -18.63 -6.09 4.93
C SER A 256 -18.76 -6.62 3.51
N GLN A 257 -19.78 -6.14 2.80
CA GLN A 257 -20.09 -6.54 1.42
C GLN A 257 -20.36 -5.29 0.58
N PRO A 258 -19.37 -4.43 0.30
CA PRO A 258 -19.60 -3.24 -0.52
C PRO A 258 -20.03 -3.61 -1.94
N LEU A 259 -20.92 -2.82 -2.54
CA LEU A 259 -21.15 -2.88 -3.97
C LEU A 259 -20.01 -2.16 -4.67
N VAL A 260 -19.28 -2.87 -5.53
CA VAL A 260 -18.15 -2.35 -6.27
C VAL A 260 -18.37 -2.54 -7.76
N ILE A 261 -18.30 -1.46 -8.52
CA ILE A 261 -18.53 -1.41 -9.96
C ILE A 261 -17.26 -0.91 -10.63
N GLY A 262 -16.69 -1.68 -11.55
CA GLY A 262 -15.58 -1.30 -12.41
C GLY A 262 -16.05 -1.11 -13.84
N CYS A 263 -15.85 0.07 -14.41
CA CYS A 263 -16.20 0.37 -15.80
C CYS A 263 -14.94 0.67 -16.61
N ASP A 264 -14.96 0.30 -17.88
CA ASP A 264 -13.99 0.72 -18.87
C ASP A 264 -14.63 0.66 -20.28
N VAL A 265 -14.14 1.43 -21.24
CA VAL A 265 -14.59 1.35 -22.64
C VAL A 265 -13.99 0.16 -23.37
N ASP A 266 -12.81 -0.28 -22.94
CA ASP A 266 -12.03 -1.34 -23.56
C ASP A 266 -12.38 -2.71 -22.96
N LEU A 267 -12.90 -3.60 -23.79
CA LEU A 267 -13.24 -4.99 -23.39
C LEU A 267 -12.01 -5.84 -23.06
N GLY A 268 -10.88 -5.60 -23.71
CA GLY A 268 -9.64 -6.32 -23.44
C GLY A 268 -9.11 -5.99 -22.04
N VAL A 269 -9.13 -4.70 -21.70
CA VAL A 269 -8.76 -4.20 -20.36
C VAL A 269 -9.70 -4.74 -19.29
N LEU A 270 -11.01 -4.81 -19.55
CA LEU A 270 -11.98 -5.45 -18.63
C LEU A 270 -11.75 -6.96 -18.49
N GLY A 271 -11.25 -7.63 -19.55
CA GLY A 271 -10.79 -9.03 -19.48
C GLY A 271 -9.66 -9.17 -18.46
N ALA A 272 -8.59 -8.37 -18.61
CA ALA A 272 -7.48 -8.34 -17.67
C ALA A 272 -7.91 -8.00 -16.22
N ALA A 273 -8.89 -7.09 -16.05
CA ALA A 273 -9.44 -6.77 -14.74
C ALA A 273 -10.15 -7.96 -14.08
N ARG A 274 -10.89 -8.75 -14.86
CA ARG A 274 -11.55 -9.99 -14.37
C ARG A 274 -10.53 -11.06 -13.98
N ASP A 275 -9.50 -11.26 -14.79
CA ASP A 275 -8.43 -12.22 -14.50
C ASP A 275 -7.68 -11.83 -13.22
N ASN A 276 -7.34 -10.56 -13.05
CA ASN A 276 -6.75 -10.04 -11.83
C ASN A 276 -7.68 -10.21 -10.62
N ALA A 277 -8.98 -9.98 -10.78
CA ALA A 277 -9.97 -10.18 -9.71
C ALA A 277 -10.14 -11.65 -9.35
N TYR A 278 -10.06 -12.55 -10.32
CA TYR A 278 -10.06 -13.99 -10.10
C TYR A 278 -8.85 -14.43 -9.27
N GLU A 279 -7.65 -13.99 -9.64
CA GLU A 279 -6.44 -14.25 -8.85
C GLU A 279 -6.48 -13.63 -7.44
N ALA A 280 -7.19 -12.50 -7.32
CA ALA A 280 -7.43 -11.86 -6.04
C ALA A 280 -8.54 -12.52 -5.20
N GLY A 281 -9.29 -13.48 -5.78
CA GLY A 281 -10.39 -14.18 -5.12
C GLY A 281 -11.65 -13.32 -4.93
N VAL A 282 -11.88 -12.32 -5.78
CA VAL A 282 -13.00 -11.36 -5.70
C VAL A 282 -13.77 -11.18 -7.02
N ASP A 283 -13.56 -12.05 -7.99
CA ASP A 283 -14.13 -11.98 -9.34
C ASP A 283 -15.67 -11.92 -9.36
N LYS A 284 -16.33 -12.63 -8.45
CA LYS A 284 -17.79 -12.69 -8.33
C LYS A 284 -18.41 -11.49 -7.63
N GLU A 285 -17.60 -10.62 -7.08
CA GLU A 285 -18.03 -9.54 -6.20
C GLU A 285 -17.92 -8.15 -6.84
N VAL A 286 -17.10 -8.02 -7.87
CA VAL A 286 -17.03 -6.82 -8.70
C VAL A 286 -18.02 -6.94 -9.85
N VAL A 287 -18.81 -5.89 -10.07
CA VAL A 287 -19.63 -5.76 -11.29
C VAL A 287 -18.79 -5.07 -12.35
N TRP A 288 -18.44 -5.81 -13.39
CA TRP A 288 -17.68 -5.27 -14.51
C TRP A 288 -18.62 -4.83 -15.62
N GLN A 289 -18.56 -3.54 -15.99
CA GLN A 289 -19.45 -2.94 -16.97
C GLN A 289 -18.66 -2.27 -18.09
N ARG A 290 -18.93 -2.62 -19.36
CA ARG A 290 -18.45 -1.80 -20.46
C ARG A 290 -19.25 -0.50 -20.51
N ALA A 291 -18.59 0.62 -20.26
CA ALA A 291 -19.22 1.94 -20.29
C ALA A 291 -18.19 3.04 -20.53
N ASP A 292 -18.62 4.11 -21.19
CA ASP A 292 -17.85 5.35 -21.25
C ASP A 292 -18.04 6.12 -19.92
N ALA A 293 -16.95 6.54 -19.30
CA ALA A 293 -16.98 7.30 -18.04
C ALA A 293 -17.88 8.56 -18.11
N ARG A 294 -17.99 9.17 -19.29
CA ARG A 294 -18.85 10.33 -19.56
C ARG A 294 -20.35 9.99 -19.48
N SER A 295 -20.71 8.71 -19.62
CA SER A 295 -22.10 8.23 -19.54
C SER A 295 -22.54 7.89 -18.11
N LEU A 296 -21.62 7.90 -17.14
CA LEU A 296 -21.92 7.56 -15.74
C LEU A 296 -23.05 8.46 -15.20
N SER A 297 -24.03 7.81 -14.54
CA SER A 297 -25.20 8.49 -13.97
C SER A 297 -25.73 7.75 -12.74
N PRO A 298 -26.48 8.43 -11.85
CA PRO A 298 -27.17 7.77 -10.73
C PRO A 298 -28.13 6.65 -11.18
N ALA A 299 -28.82 6.82 -12.31
CA ALA A 299 -29.72 5.80 -12.85
C ALA A 299 -28.97 4.51 -13.18
N LEU A 300 -27.86 4.59 -13.92
CA LEU A 300 -27.03 3.44 -14.25
C LEU A 300 -26.59 2.69 -12.98
N VAL A 301 -26.10 3.39 -11.97
CA VAL A 301 -25.64 2.78 -10.72
C VAL A 301 -26.79 2.14 -9.95
N THR A 302 -27.95 2.80 -9.92
CA THR A 302 -29.15 2.26 -9.25
C THR A 302 -29.68 1.02 -9.95
N ASP A 303 -29.67 0.96 -11.28
CA ASP A 303 -30.10 -0.20 -12.04
C ASP A 303 -29.19 -1.41 -11.79
N ILE A 304 -27.86 -1.19 -11.84
CA ILE A 304 -26.88 -2.23 -11.48
C ILE A 304 -27.09 -2.71 -10.03
N ALA A 305 -27.30 -1.79 -9.09
CA ALA A 305 -27.55 -2.15 -7.69
C ALA A 305 -28.81 -3.00 -7.54
N ARG A 306 -29.91 -2.62 -8.23
CA ARG A 306 -31.18 -3.36 -8.23
C ARG A 306 -31.01 -4.78 -8.78
N GLU A 307 -30.27 -4.96 -9.87
CA GLU A 307 -29.98 -6.27 -10.43
C GLU A 307 -29.20 -7.18 -9.44
N LYS A 308 -28.40 -6.57 -8.55
CA LYS A 308 -27.67 -7.26 -7.49
C LYS A 308 -28.44 -7.37 -6.17
N GLY A 309 -29.71 -6.95 -6.13
CA GLY A 309 -30.51 -6.93 -4.90
C GLY A 309 -29.95 -5.99 -3.83
N ARG A 310 -29.29 -4.88 -4.24
CA ARG A 310 -28.63 -3.92 -3.37
C ARG A 310 -29.31 -2.55 -3.43
N GLU A 311 -29.17 -1.80 -2.36
CA GLU A 311 -29.63 -0.42 -2.24
C GLU A 311 -28.41 0.53 -2.26
N VAL A 312 -28.50 1.62 -3.00
CA VAL A 312 -27.51 2.68 -3.04
C VAL A 312 -27.87 3.74 -1.99
N ARG A 313 -27.12 3.81 -0.90
CA ARG A 313 -27.34 4.79 0.18
C ARG A 313 -26.39 5.99 0.08
N SER A 314 -25.15 5.72 -0.25
CA SER A 314 -24.10 6.70 -0.50
C SER A 314 -23.11 6.12 -1.49
N GLY A 315 -22.23 6.96 -2.05
CA GLY A 315 -21.27 6.42 -2.99
C GLY A 315 -19.98 7.21 -3.11
N LEU A 316 -19.03 6.54 -3.73
CA LEU A 316 -17.72 7.06 -4.08
C LEU A 316 -17.42 6.73 -5.53
N ILE A 317 -17.25 7.75 -6.36
CA ILE A 317 -16.60 7.64 -7.66
C ILE A 317 -15.11 7.78 -7.39
N LEU A 318 -14.29 6.77 -7.73
CA LEU A 318 -12.85 6.81 -7.48
C LEU A 318 -12.11 6.23 -8.67
N SER A 319 -11.21 7.00 -9.28
CA SER A 319 -10.52 6.57 -10.49
C SER A 319 -9.10 7.13 -10.61
N ASN A 320 -8.32 6.47 -11.47
CA ASN A 320 -7.03 6.92 -12.00
C ASN A 320 -7.19 7.14 -13.53
N PRO A 321 -7.76 8.28 -13.95
CA PRO A 321 -7.96 8.56 -15.37
C PRO A 321 -6.63 8.60 -16.13
N PRO A 322 -6.63 8.42 -17.45
CA PRO A 322 -5.42 8.55 -18.26
C PRO A 322 -4.84 9.97 -18.14
N TYR A 323 -3.53 10.08 -18.11
CA TYR A 323 -2.75 11.32 -18.15
C TYR A 323 -1.38 11.07 -18.78
N GLY A 324 -0.72 12.12 -19.24
CA GLY A 324 0.56 12.03 -19.96
C GLY A 324 0.37 11.88 -21.47
N GLU A 325 1.28 11.19 -22.15
CA GLU A 325 1.39 11.14 -23.62
C GLU A 325 0.36 10.22 -24.33
N ARG A 326 -0.70 9.78 -23.66
CA ARG A 326 -1.66 8.80 -24.18
C ARG A 326 -2.72 9.36 -25.13
N LEU A 327 -3.10 10.58 -24.89
CA LEU A 327 -4.09 11.34 -25.68
C LEU A 327 -3.49 12.72 -25.89
N ASP A 328 -3.91 13.41 -26.93
CA ASP A 328 -3.58 14.81 -27.08
C ASP A 328 -4.33 15.66 -26.03
N ASP A 329 -3.90 16.90 -25.86
CA ASP A 329 -4.41 17.78 -24.80
C ASP A 329 -5.91 18.13 -24.99
N GLU A 330 -6.39 18.19 -26.23
CA GLU A 330 -7.81 18.49 -26.55
C GLU A 330 -8.69 17.30 -26.19
N ASP A 331 -8.29 16.09 -26.58
CA ASP A 331 -8.99 14.85 -26.24
C ASP A 331 -9.02 14.61 -24.74
N LEU A 332 -7.91 14.87 -24.02
CA LEU A 332 -7.82 14.76 -22.57
C LEU A 332 -8.74 15.79 -21.88
N TYR A 333 -8.74 17.04 -22.32
CA TYR A 333 -9.61 18.07 -21.75
C TYR A 333 -11.08 17.70 -21.96
N GLY A 334 -11.45 17.25 -23.15
CA GLY A 334 -12.80 16.79 -23.48
C GLY A 334 -13.24 15.60 -22.60
N LEU A 335 -12.35 14.64 -22.38
CA LEU A 335 -12.59 13.51 -21.48
C LEU A 335 -12.83 13.97 -20.04
N TYR A 336 -11.95 14.82 -19.50
CA TYR A 336 -12.04 15.30 -18.13
C TYR A 336 -13.30 16.17 -17.91
N ARG A 337 -13.65 17.04 -18.87
CA ARG A 337 -14.87 17.82 -18.81
C ARG A 337 -16.11 16.93 -18.81
N GLY A 338 -16.15 15.93 -19.70
CA GLY A 338 -17.25 14.95 -19.73
C GLY A 338 -17.36 14.12 -18.46
N LEU A 339 -16.23 13.75 -17.85
CA LEU A 339 -16.20 13.07 -16.55
C LEU A 339 -16.69 13.98 -15.42
N ALA A 340 -16.30 15.25 -15.40
CA ALA A 340 -16.80 16.22 -14.43
C ALA A 340 -18.32 16.42 -14.55
N GLU A 341 -18.85 16.49 -15.78
CA GLU A 341 -20.30 16.55 -16.04
C GLU A 341 -21.03 15.29 -15.58
N ALA A 342 -20.40 14.11 -15.75
CA ALA A 342 -20.94 12.86 -15.23
C ALA A 342 -21.00 12.89 -13.69
N CYS A 343 -19.95 13.36 -13.02
CA CYS A 343 -19.95 13.56 -11.56
C CYS A 343 -21.01 14.57 -11.11
N ARG A 344 -21.22 15.65 -11.86
CA ARG A 344 -22.25 16.67 -11.56
C ARG A 344 -23.66 16.09 -11.47
N ARG A 345 -23.99 15.03 -12.22
CA ARG A 345 -25.29 14.34 -12.16
C ARG A 345 -25.60 13.73 -10.79
N PHE A 346 -24.58 13.52 -9.94
CA PHE A 346 -24.74 13.02 -8.58
C PHE A 346 -24.89 14.11 -7.52
N ARG A 347 -24.93 15.40 -7.91
CA ARG A 347 -25.17 16.51 -6.98
C ARG A 347 -26.50 16.35 -6.25
N GLY A 348 -26.51 16.75 -4.97
CA GLY A 348 -27.67 16.61 -4.10
C GLY A 348 -27.84 15.20 -3.51
N GLN A 349 -26.91 14.30 -3.76
CA GLN A 349 -26.87 12.97 -3.20
C GLN A 349 -25.60 12.80 -2.34
N PRO A 350 -25.56 11.85 -1.37
CA PRO A 350 -24.41 11.65 -0.50
C PRO A 350 -23.27 10.92 -1.24
N TRP A 351 -22.78 11.53 -2.31
CA TRP A 351 -21.69 11.05 -3.14
C TRP A 351 -20.45 11.92 -3.04
N ARG A 352 -19.32 11.29 -3.27
CA ARG A 352 -18.00 11.92 -3.41
C ARG A 352 -17.35 11.44 -4.69
N ALA A 353 -16.47 12.27 -5.26
CA ALA A 353 -15.68 11.89 -6.42
C ALA A 353 -14.19 12.15 -6.14
N GLY A 354 -13.38 11.13 -6.24
CA GLY A 354 -11.94 11.16 -6.01
C GLY A 354 -11.15 10.76 -7.25
N PHE A 355 -10.07 11.49 -7.54
CA PHE A 355 -9.23 11.20 -8.71
C PHE A 355 -7.76 11.40 -8.37
N ILE A 356 -6.89 10.54 -8.93
CA ILE A 356 -5.45 10.75 -8.92
C ILE A 356 -4.99 11.08 -10.33
N VAL A 357 -4.42 12.26 -10.54
CA VAL A 357 -4.05 12.76 -11.88
C VAL A 357 -2.79 13.59 -11.81
N GLY A 358 -1.96 13.49 -12.85
CA GLY A 358 -0.66 14.19 -12.97
C GLY A 358 -0.63 15.37 -13.92
N THR A 359 -1.79 15.86 -14.43
CA THR A 359 -1.85 16.98 -15.38
C THR A 359 -2.72 18.14 -14.89
N PRO A 360 -2.33 19.41 -15.15
CA PRO A 360 -3.13 20.59 -14.82
C PRO A 360 -4.47 20.66 -15.58
N LEU A 361 -4.56 20.09 -16.79
CA LEU A 361 -5.80 20.08 -17.60
C LEU A 361 -7.00 19.49 -16.83
N PHE A 362 -6.74 18.49 -15.97
CA PHE A 362 -7.78 17.92 -15.14
C PHE A 362 -8.39 18.95 -14.18
N GLU A 363 -7.54 19.73 -13.51
CA GLU A 363 -8.01 20.74 -12.56
C GLU A 363 -8.83 21.83 -13.25
N GLU A 364 -8.39 22.28 -14.42
CA GLU A 364 -9.09 23.26 -15.24
C GLU A 364 -10.47 22.74 -15.64
N ALA A 365 -10.55 21.57 -16.28
CA ALA A 365 -11.80 20.97 -16.72
C ALA A 365 -12.82 20.72 -15.58
N PHE A 366 -12.31 20.29 -14.42
CA PHE A 366 -13.15 20.03 -13.24
C PHE A 366 -13.58 21.32 -12.54
N PHE A 367 -12.70 22.34 -12.52
CA PHE A 367 -13.04 23.63 -11.91
C PHE A 367 -14.22 24.29 -12.59
N ASP A 368 -14.30 24.24 -13.90
CA ASP A 368 -15.39 24.81 -14.68
C ASP A 368 -16.76 24.19 -14.39
N VAL A 369 -16.77 22.90 -14.01
CA VAL A 369 -18.03 22.13 -13.84
C VAL A 369 -18.38 21.95 -12.36
N LEU A 370 -17.42 21.60 -11.51
CA LEU A 370 -17.63 21.26 -10.10
C LEU A 370 -17.11 22.32 -9.13
N GLY A 371 -16.25 23.24 -9.60
CA GLY A 371 -15.57 24.21 -8.75
C GLY A 371 -14.34 23.62 -8.07
N ARG A 372 -13.98 24.20 -6.92
CA ARG A 372 -12.78 23.78 -6.18
C ARG A 372 -12.96 22.42 -5.49
N PRO A 373 -11.95 21.54 -5.54
CA PRO A 373 -11.99 20.30 -4.77
C PRO A 373 -11.93 20.60 -3.26
N ARG A 374 -12.58 19.76 -2.47
CA ARG A 374 -12.45 19.79 -1.01
C ARG A 374 -11.04 19.43 -0.54
N ILE A 375 -10.39 18.50 -1.23
CA ILE A 375 -9.02 18.08 -0.98
C ILE A 375 -8.24 18.12 -2.28
N LYS A 376 -7.07 18.76 -2.26
CA LYS A 376 -6.02 18.63 -3.26
C LYS A 376 -4.74 18.25 -2.53
N LYS A 377 -4.23 17.04 -2.76
CA LYS A 377 -3.08 16.52 -2.03
C LYS A 377 -2.03 15.96 -2.99
N PRO A 378 -0.75 16.40 -2.92
CA PRO A 378 0.30 15.80 -3.71
C PRO A 378 0.52 14.34 -3.30
N LEU A 379 0.66 13.47 -4.31
CA LEU A 379 1.02 12.06 -4.15
C LEU A 379 2.02 11.71 -5.25
N ALA A 380 2.94 10.77 -4.96
CA ALA A 380 3.82 10.22 -5.97
C ALA A 380 3.25 8.90 -6.50
N ASN A 381 3.04 8.81 -7.81
CA ASN A 381 2.71 7.56 -8.49
C ASN A 381 3.92 7.14 -9.34
N ALA A 382 4.69 6.18 -8.84
CA ALA A 382 6.00 5.83 -9.37
C ALA A 382 6.92 7.08 -9.43
N ASN A 383 7.41 7.45 -10.62
CA ASN A 383 8.26 8.62 -10.84
C ASN A 383 7.47 9.87 -11.25
N LEU A 384 6.14 9.77 -11.34
CA LEU A 384 5.28 10.86 -11.76
C LEU A 384 4.73 11.61 -10.55
N ARG A 385 4.80 12.93 -10.61
CA ARG A 385 4.07 13.81 -9.68
C ARG A 385 2.59 13.76 -10.04
N ALA A 386 1.75 13.38 -9.09
CA ALA A 386 0.32 13.38 -9.23
C ALA A 386 -0.32 14.10 -8.04
N TYR A 387 -1.58 14.47 -8.21
CA TYR A 387 -2.39 15.02 -7.11
C TYR A 387 -3.63 14.16 -6.94
N PHE A 388 -3.99 13.93 -5.70
CA PHE A 388 -5.31 13.42 -5.36
C PHE A 388 -6.27 14.60 -5.17
N TYR A 389 -7.38 14.55 -5.89
CA TYR A 389 -8.49 15.51 -5.81
C TYR A 389 -9.70 14.80 -5.22
N LEU A 390 -10.40 15.44 -4.27
CA LEU A 390 -11.67 14.96 -3.74
C LEU A 390 -12.72 16.05 -3.81
N TYR A 391 -13.84 15.73 -4.43
CA TYR A 391 -15.03 16.58 -4.55
C TYR A 391 -16.17 15.98 -3.73
N GLU A 392 -16.88 16.82 -2.96
CA GLU A 392 -18.16 16.46 -2.36
C GLU A 392 -19.26 16.85 -3.33
N LEU A 393 -20.19 15.93 -3.61
CA LEU A 393 -21.27 16.14 -4.59
C LEU A 393 -22.62 16.45 -3.91
N GLN A 394 -22.58 16.70 -2.61
CA GLN A 394 -23.76 17.08 -1.80
C GLN A 394 -24.24 18.47 -2.14
#